data_c32d5cbea99f5682a276afe8cba22a1a
#
_entry.id   c32d5cbea99f5682a276afe8cba22a1a
#
_cell.length_a   1.000
_cell.length_b   1.000
_cell.length_c   1.000
_cell.angle_alpha   90.00
_cell.angle_beta   90.00
_cell.angle_gamma   90.00
#
_symmetry.space_group_name_H-M   'P 1'
#
loop_
_entity.id
_entity.type
_entity.pdbx_description
1 polymer ?
#
loop_
_entity_poly.entity_id
_entity_poly.type
_entity_poly.pdbx_seq_one_letter_code
_entity_poly.pdbx_strand_id
1 'polypeptide(L)'
;MNVLAAAMRDAMTRSPHALVVLDKDSDTWRSCPWPEVHGMAESIAARLLQRDRLGAVGLVGEPTAELIAAIQGAWLAGVAVSLLPRPRRGADPSEWAHSTLRRFGGIGVDTVLSHGGVLRTLAAADSTVSICDLTQAARTPTSTGLEYQDDSGVAILQGTAGSTGNPRTAVLSPAAVLSNMRGLIERLRLDGASDRACSWLPLYHDMGLAFLLTSVLSGMPLWQAPTGAFSAAPLRWAEWLSDSQATFTAGPNFGYSMIGRYSGRVRDVDLGALRIAINGGEPVDCEGFQRFATAMAPFGFRAAAATPAYGMAEATCAVTMPFCGEGLQIDERTESGVRQRYALLGRPIAGMQLRIAATDQPSAEGVGEVEIRGSSMMTGYLGDTTGRSDGDWFPTGDIGYLVDGALVICGRSKEVITVAGRNIFPTEIEQVAAQVDGVRHGGVVAVGSKSGAAQSRLLIAAEFVGADRNVTRSAVIKRVISVCGVTPADVVLMPPGSLPRTSSGKLRRLEVRRQLLG
;
A
#
# COMPACT_ATOMS: atom_id res chain seq x y z
N MET A 1 -27.13 10.76 -1.89
CA MET A 1 -26.17 9.63 -1.92
C MET A 1 -25.18 9.86 -3.04
N ASN A 2 -23.88 9.79 -2.76
CA ASN A 2 -22.82 10.07 -3.74
C ASN A 2 -22.60 8.92 -4.75
N VAL A 3 -21.86 9.24 -5.84
CA VAL A 3 -21.64 8.31 -6.96
C VAL A 3 -20.90 7.02 -6.55
N LEU A 4 -20.00 7.08 -5.55
CA LEU A 4 -19.27 5.91 -5.06
C LEU A 4 -20.19 5.01 -4.22
N ALA A 5 -20.94 5.59 -3.27
CA ALA A 5 -21.90 4.85 -2.45
C ALA A 5 -22.98 4.16 -3.31
N ALA A 6 -23.48 4.84 -4.36
CA ALA A 6 -24.43 4.28 -5.30
C ALA A 6 -23.83 3.10 -6.09
N ALA A 7 -22.60 3.27 -6.63
CA ALA A 7 -21.93 2.20 -7.37
C ALA A 7 -21.65 0.98 -6.49
N MET A 8 -21.21 1.20 -5.24
CA MET A 8 -20.96 0.12 -4.27
C MET A 8 -22.26 -0.62 -3.92
N ARG A 9 -23.36 0.11 -3.64
CA ARG A 9 -24.68 -0.49 -3.40
C ARG A 9 -25.08 -1.38 -4.57
N ASP A 10 -25.03 -0.83 -5.78
CA ASP A 10 -25.45 -1.54 -6.99
C ASP A 10 -24.61 -2.80 -7.25
N ALA A 11 -23.31 -2.74 -6.98
CA ALA A 11 -22.42 -3.88 -7.09
C ALA A 11 -22.74 -4.95 -6.03
N MET A 12 -22.86 -4.57 -4.76
CA MET A 12 -23.11 -5.51 -3.66
C MET A 12 -24.50 -6.17 -3.77
N THR A 13 -25.54 -5.41 -4.12
CA THR A 13 -26.92 -5.94 -4.19
C THR A 13 -27.14 -6.86 -5.38
N ARG A 14 -26.40 -6.68 -6.48
CA ARG A 14 -26.52 -7.52 -7.69
C ARG A 14 -25.56 -8.70 -7.73
N SER A 15 -24.48 -8.66 -6.95
CA SER A 15 -23.50 -9.72 -6.97
C SER A 15 -24.06 -11.02 -6.39
N PRO A 16 -23.91 -12.16 -7.09
CA PRO A 16 -24.24 -13.48 -6.55
C PRO A 16 -23.14 -14.04 -5.64
N HIS A 17 -22.05 -13.29 -5.44
CA HIS A 17 -20.87 -13.72 -4.72
C HIS A 17 -20.84 -13.20 -3.29
N ALA A 18 -19.76 -13.52 -2.57
CA ALA A 18 -19.61 -13.25 -1.16
C ALA A 18 -18.24 -12.64 -0.83
N LEU A 19 -18.20 -11.91 0.26
CA LEU A 19 -17.01 -11.66 1.05
C LEU A 19 -16.71 -12.89 1.90
N VAL A 20 -15.49 -13.40 1.83
CA VAL A 20 -15.02 -14.56 2.62
C VAL A 20 -13.88 -14.06 3.51
N VAL A 21 -14.10 -14.02 4.82
CA VAL A 21 -13.14 -13.47 5.79
C VAL A 21 -12.52 -14.58 6.60
N LEU A 22 -11.21 -14.57 6.77
CA LEU A 22 -10.51 -15.47 7.66
C LEU A 22 -10.69 -15.02 9.12
N ASP A 23 -11.39 -15.85 9.91
CA ASP A 23 -11.42 -15.70 11.36
C ASP A 23 -10.11 -16.26 11.94
N LYS A 24 -9.28 -15.36 12.49
CA LYS A 24 -7.95 -15.73 12.98
C LYS A 24 -7.96 -16.58 14.24
N ASP A 25 -9.05 -16.53 15.03
CA ASP A 25 -9.14 -17.24 16.32
C ASP A 25 -9.57 -18.69 16.11
N SER A 26 -10.48 -18.95 15.16
CA SER A 26 -10.89 -20.29 14.75
C SER A 26 -10.12 -20.85 13.55
N ASP A 27 -9.32 -20.02 12.89
CA ASP A 27 -8.59 -20.33 11.64
C ASP A 27 -9.52 -20.88 10.52
N THR A 28 -10.72 -20.34 10.45
CA THR A 28 -11.75 -20.75 9.49
C THR A 28 -12.20 -19.58 8.62
N TRP A 29 -12.52 -19.88 7.37
CA TRP A 29 -13.10 -18.92 6.45
C TRP A 29 -14.61 -18.82 6.66
N ARG A 30 -15.10 -17.58 6.85
CA ARG A 30 -16.53 -17.27 7.00
C ARG A 30 -17.01 -16.51 5.80
N SER A 31 -18.02 -17.05 5.12
CA SER A 31 -18.65 -16.41 3.96
C SER A 31 -19.81 -15.53 4.40
N CYS A 32 -19.88 -14.33 3.82
CA CYS A 32 -20.97 -13.38 3.99
C CYS A 32 -21.37 -12.86 2.59
N PRO A 33 -22.56 -13.16 2.06
CA PRO A 33 -23.01 -12.66 0.78
C PRO A 33 -22.93 -11.12 0.67
N TRP A 34 -22.55 -10.60 -0.48
CA TRP A 34 -22.44 -9.14 -0.65
C TRP A 34 -23.73 -8.39 -0.31
N PRO A 35 -24.95 -8.89 -0.63
CA PRO A 35 -26.18 -8.25 -0.18
C PRO A 35 -26.34 -8.16 1.35
N GLU A 36 -25.83 -9.14 2.10
CA GLU A 36 -25.84 -9.09 3.57
C GLU A 36 -24.84 -8.06 4.10
N VAL A 37 -23.65 -7.96 3.48
CA VAL A 37 -22.67 -6.90 3.80
C VAL A 37 -23.27 -5.52 3.56
N HIS A 38 -24.03 -5.36 2.46
CA HIS A 38 -24.76 -4.12 2.19
C HIS A 38 -25.83 -3.83 3.24
N GLY A 39 -26.62 -4.82 3.66
CA GLY A 39 -27.60 -4.67 4.74
C GLY A 39 -26.97 -4.23 6.07
N MET A 40 -25.79 -4.75 6.40
CA MET A 40 -25.01 -4.25 7.54
C MET A 40 -24.58 -2.79 7.35
N ALA A 41 -24.20 -2.39 6.13
CA ALA A 41 -23.82 -1.01 5.83
C ALA A 41 -25.01 -0.05 6.01
N GLU A 42 -26.22 -0.44 5.60
CA GLU A 42 -27.45 0.33 5.85
C GLU A 42 -27.75 0.45 7.35
N SER A 43 -27.58 -0.63 8.11
CA SER A 43 -27.73 -0.63 9.56
C SER A 43 -26.76 0.33 10.25
N ILE A 44 -25.50 0.31 9.82
CA ILE A 44 -24.47 1.22 10.32
C ILE A 44 -24.79 2.67 9.95
N ALA A 45 -25.20 2.93 8.71
CA ALA A 45 -25.63 4.26 8.27
C ALA A 45 -26.80 4.78 9.11
N ALA A 46 -27.82 3.95 9.35
CA ALA A 46 -28.95 4.31 10.21
C ALA A 46 -28.50 4.68 11.63
N ARG A 47 -27.52 3.95 12.19
CA ARG A 47 -26.96 4.25 13.50
C ARG A 47 -26.17 5.56 13.51
N LEU A 48 -25.42 5.84 12.46
CA LEU A 48 -24.65 7.08 12.32
C LEU A 48 -25.57 8.31 12.18
N LEU A 49 -26.64 8.20 11.41
CA LEU A 49 -27.63 9.27 11.18
C LEU A 49 -28.48 9.62 12.42
N GLN A 50 -28.47 8.80 13.47
CA GLN A 50 -29.11 9.13 14.76
C GLN A 50 -28.34 10.18 15.57
N ARG A 51 -27.17 10.63 15.11
CA ARG A 51 -26.34 11.61 15.81
C ARG A 51 -26.70 13.03 15.36
N ASP A 52 -26.77 13.97 16.29
CA ASP A 52 -27.06 15.38 16.01
C ASP A 52 -26.01 16.04 15.10
N ARG A 53 -24.78 15.57 15.20
CA ARG A 53 -23.66 15.98 14.34
C ARG A 53 -22.86 14.76 13.94
N LEU A 54 -22.51 14.70 12.68
CA LEU A 54 -21.70 13.62 12.13
C LEU A 54 -20.59 14.23 11.26
N GLY A 55 -19.36 14.17 11.77
CA GLY A 55 -18.14 14.46 11.02
C GLY A 55 -17.65 13.22 10.28
N ALA A 56 -16.36 13.16 9.98
CA ALA A 56 -15.78 11.95 9.41
C ALA A 56 -15.80 10.78 10.40
N VAL A 57 -15.88 9.57 9.87
CA VAL A 57 -15.91 8.31 10.62
C VAL A 57 -14.52 7.65 10.60
N GLY A 58 -14.00 7.29 11.76
CA GLY A 58 -12.78 6.53 11.93
C GLY A 58 -13.07 5.03 12.06
N LEU A 59 -12.26 4.19 11.42
CA LEU A 59 -12.34 2.74 11.53
C LEU A 59 -11.03 2.15 12.03
N VAL A 60 -11.10 1.28 13.03
CA VAL A 60 -9.95 0.53 13.56
C VAL A 60 -10.38 -0.88 13.92
N GLY A 61 -9.81 -1.88 13.29
CA GLY A 61 -10.16 -3.27 13.56
C GLY A 61 -9.49 -4.27 12.63
N GLU A 62 -9.84 -5.53 12.80
CA GLU A 62 -9.58 -6.57 11.80
C GLU A 62 -10.56 -6.42 10.63
N PRO A 63 -10.23 -6.89 9.43
CA PRO A 63 -11.10 -6.79 8.26
C PRO A 63 -12.27 -7.79 8.33
N THR A 64 -13.18 -7.60 9.28
CA THR A 64 -14.44 -8.36 9.37
C THR A 64 -15.47 -7.85 8.38
N ALA A 65 -16.55 -8.61 8.17
CA ALA A 65 -17.66 -8.19 7.31
C ALA A 65 -18.27 -6.86 7.78
N GLU A 66 -18.40 -6.69 9.09
CA GLU A 66 -18.94 -5.46 9.69
C GLU A 66 -17.99 -4.27 9.45
N LEU A 67 -16.65 -4.46 9.56
CA LEU A 67 -15.70 -3.38 9.32
C LEU A 67 -15.70 -2.95 7.85
N ILE A 68 -15.84 -3.90 6.94
CA ILE A 68 -15.95 -3.63 5.49
C ILE A 68 -17.30 -2.95 5.20
N ALA A 69 -18.38 -3.40 5.82
CA ALA A 69 -19.69 -2.75 5.72
C ALA A 69 -19.66 -1.30 6.25
N ALA A 70 -18.88 -1.02 7.29
CA ALA A 70 -18.79 0.32 7.86
C ALA A 70 -18.16 1.36 6.92
N ILE A 71 -17.30 0.92 6.00
CA ILE A 71 -16.76 1.81 4.96
C ILE A 71 -17.91 2.34 4.09
N GLN A 72 -18.75 1.46 3.59
CA GLN A 72 -19.92 1.86 2.81
C GLN A 72 -20.96 2.57 3.67
N GLY A 73 -21.17 2.12 4.93
CA GLY A 73 -22.12 2.73 5.87
C GLY A 73 -21.83 4.21 6.15
N ALA A 74 -20.55 4.59 6.26
CA ALA A 74 -20.14 5.99 6.36
C ALA A 74 -20.52 6.78 5.11
N TRP A 75 -20.29 6.23 3.91
CA TRP A 75 -20.68 6.89 2.65
C TRP A 75 -22.19 6.98 2.45
N LEU A 76 -22.95 5.98 2.89
CA LEU A 76 -24.42 6.03 2.90
C LEU A 76 -24.94 7.10 3.88
N ALA A 77 -24.23 7.36 4.97
CA ALA A 77 -24.50 8.46 5.90
C ALA A 77 -23.99 9.82 5.40
N GLY A 78 -23.38 9.91 4.21
CA GLY A 78 -22.91 11.16 3.60
C GLY A 78 -21.57 11.67 4.13
N VAL A 79 -20.79 10.86 4.84
CA VAL A 79 -19.54 11.31 5.48
C VAL A 79 -18.31 10.54 5.04
N ALA A 80 -17.14 11.17 5.19
CA ALA A 80 -15.87 10.58 4.88
C ALA A 80 -15.47 9.47 5.87
N VAL A 81 -14.66 8.53 5.40
CA VAL A 81 -14.06 7.49 6.22
C VAL A 81 -12.55 7.67 6.31
N SER A 82 -11.98 7.38 7.47
CA SER A 82 -10.54 7.23 7.66
C SER A 82 -10.23 5.94 8.41
N LEU A 83 -9.22 5.20 7.97
CA LEU A 83 -8.80 3.96 8.61
C LEU A 83 -7.41 4.13 9.23
N LEU A 84 -7.24 3.67 10.47
CA LEU A 84 -5.95 3.66 11.15
C LEU A 84 -5.56 2.25 11.60
N PRO A 85 -4.24 1.99 11.71
CA PRO A 85 -3.75 0.67 12.10
C PRO A 85 -4.06 0.33 13.55
N ARG A 86 -4.22 -0.95 13.83
CA ARG A 86 -4.28 -1.54 15.17
C ARG A 86 -2.93 -1.40 15.90
N PRO A 87 -2.89 -1.59 17.24
CA PRO A 87 -1.64 -1.58 17.98
C PRO A 87 -0.71 -2.69 17.46
N ARG A 88 0.58 -2.36 17.36
CA ARG A 88 1.63 -3.35 17.06
C ARG A 88 1.87 -4.23 18.30
N ARG A 89 2.34 -5.45 18.07
CA ARG A 89 2.77 -6.32 19.16
C ARG A 89 3.85 -5.62 20.00
N GLY A 90 3.64 -5.54 21.31
CA GLY A 90 4.54 -4.87 22.26
C GLY A 90 4.32 -3.37 22.41
N ALA A 91 3.37 -2.76 21.70
CA ALA A 91 2.98 -1.37 21.96
C ALA A 91 2.18 -1.28 23.26
N ASP A 92 2.38 -0.19 24.01
CA ASP A 92 1.51 0.13 25.17
C ASP A 92 0.09 0.44 24.67
N PRO A 93 -0.93 -0.29 25.14
CA PRO A 93 -2.29 -0.14 24.63
C PRO A 93 -2.90 1.24 24.91
N SER A 94 -2.60 1.83 26.07
CA SER A 94 -3.14 3.14 26.48
C SER A 94 -2.52 4.26 25.64
N GLU A 95 -1.19 4.27 25.51
CA GLU A 95 -0.47 5.23 24.68
C GLU A 95 -0.91 5.17 23.22
N TRP A 96 -1.07 3.95 22.69
CA TRP A 96 -1.57 3.73 21.34
C TRP A 96 -3.00 4.30 21.18
N ALA A 97 -3.91 4.04 22.13
CA ALA A 97 -5.28 4.51 22.05
C ALA A 97 -5.35 6.05 22.05
N HIS A 98 -4.67 6.70 22.97
CA HIS A 98 -4.60 8.17 23.04
C HIS A 98 -3.99 8.76 21.76
N SER A 99 -2.93 8.17 21.23
CA SER A 99 -2.30 8.63 19.98
C SER A 99 -3.24 8.46 18.79
N THR A 100 -3.96 7.33 18.71
CA THR A 100 -4.90 7.03 17.64
C THR A 100 -6.09 7.97 17.64
N LEU A 101 -6.72 8.20 18.81
CA LEU A 101 -7.86 9.10 18.95
C LEU A 101 -7.47 10.57 18.69
N ARG A 102 -6.29 10.98 19.14
CA ARG A 102 -5.75 12.32 18.84
C ARG A 102 -5.54 12.52 17.34
N ARG A 103 -5.03 11.51 16.64
CA ARG A 103 -4.88 11.55 15.17
C ARG A 103 -6.22 11.66 14.46
N PHE A 104 -7.23 10.90 14.89
CA PHE A 104 -8.58 10.97 14.35
C PHE A 104 -9.20 12.36 14.59
N GLY A 105 -9.16 12.87 15.83
CA GLY A 105 -9.68 14.21 16.14
C GLY A 105 -8.97 15.31 15.33
N GLY A 106 -7.67 15.19 15.11
CA GLY A 106 -6.88 16.14 14.31
C GLY A 106 -7.24 16.20 12.82
N ILE A 107 -7.99 15.23 12.31
CA ILE A 107 -8.47 15.19 10.92
C ILE A 107 -10.01 15.31 10.80
N GLY A 108 -10.68 15.75 11.88
CA GLY A 108 -12.13 15.97 11.88
C GLY A 108 -12.98 14.69 12.03
N VAL A 109 -12.39 13.58 12.46
CA VAL A 109 -13.12 12.38 12.87
C VAL A 109 -13.67 12.59 14.27
N ASP A 110 -14.99 12.53 14.42
CA ASP A 110 -15.68 12.65 15.71
C ASP A 110 -16.25 11.32 16.23
N THR A 111 -16.32 10.32 15.37
CA THR A 111 -16.87 9.01 15.67
C THR A 111 -15.94 7.91 15.18
N VAL A 112 -15.56 7.00 16.08
CA VAL A 112 -14.75 5.82 15.72
C VAL A 112 -15.59 4.55 15.93
N LEU A 113 -15.67 3.74 14.89
CA LEU A 113 -16.25 2.40 14.94
C LEU A 113 -15.14 1.37 15.10
N SER A 114 -15.30 0.47 16.05
CA SER A 114 -14.35 -0.59 16.34
C SER A 114 -15.05 -1.81 16.93
N HIS A 115 -14.31 -2.91 17.10
CA HIS A 115 -14.84 -4.15 17.66
C HIS A 115 -13.81 -4.89 18.54
N GLY A 116 -14.30 -5.82 19.35
CA GLY A 116 -13.48 -6.73 20.15
C GLY A 116 -12.55 -6.05 21.16
N GLY A 117 -11.31 -6.53 21.26
CA GLY A 117 -10.31 -5.98 22.20
C GLY A 117 -9.91 -4.54 21.88
N VAL A 118 -9.85 -4.19 20.61
CA VAL A 118 -9.51 -2.83 20.14
C VAL A 118 -10.55 -1.82 20.60
N LEU A 119 -11.84 -2.16 20.48
CA LEU A 119 -12.95 -1.35 20.99
C LEU A 119 -12.77 -1.04 22.48
N ARG A 120 -12.52 -2.06 23.31
CA ARG A 120 -12.33 -1.87 24.76
C ARG A 120 -11.15 -0.96 25.08
N THR A 121 -10.05 -1.11 24.36
CA THR A 121 -8.85 -0.27 24.56
C THR A 121 -9.10 1.18 24.18
N LEU A 122 -9.80 1.43 23.07
CA LEU A 122 -10.15 2.79 22.64
C LEU A 122 -11.17 3.44 23.59
N ALA A 123 -12.19 2.69 24.03
CA ALA A 123 -13.23 3.18 24.93
C ALA A 123 -12.72 3.51 26.35
N ALA A 124 -11.60 2.92 26.76
CA ALA A 124 -10.95 3.22 28.04
C ALA A 124 -10.10 4.50 28.04
N ALA A 125 -9.81 5.05 26.85
CA ALA A 125 -9.01 6.26 26.71
C ALA A 125 -9.91 7.51 26.83
N ASP A 126 -9.46 8.52 27.59
CA ASP A 126 -10.13 9.82 27.65
C ASP A 126 -9.99 10.57 26.33
N SER A 127 -11.11 10.90 25.69
CA SER A 127 -11.15 11.55 24.37
C SER A 127 -12.51 12.21 24.12
N THR A 128 -12.50 13.27 23.32
CA THR A 128 -13.69 13.92 22.78
C THR A 128 -14.30 13.14 21.59
N VAL A 129 -13.53 12.19 21.03
CA VAL A 129 -13.99 11.33 19.94
C VAL A 129 -14.90 10.24 20.50
N SER A 130 -16.11 10.12 19.94
CA SER A 130 -17.07 9.08 20.34
C SER A 130 -16.64 7.71 19.85
N ILE A 131 -16.72 6.72 20.72
CA ILE A 131 -16.40 5.33 20.38
C ILE A 131 -17.69 4.52 20.29
N CYS A 132 -17.92 3.83 19.17
CA CYS A 132 -19.09 3.01 18.91
C CYS A 132 -18.71 1.55 18.67
N ASP A 133 -19.51 0.64 19.21
CA ASP A 133 -19.40 -0.78 18.92
C ASP A 133 -19.90 -1.08 17.51
N LEU A 134 -18.98 -1.49 16.65
CA LEU A 134 -19.23 -1.81 15.25
C LEU A 134 -20.18 -3.01 15.10
N THR A 135 -20.06 -4.00 15.96
CA THR A 135 -20.91 -5.21 15.92
C THR A 135 -22.37 -4.86 16.28
N GLN A 136 -22.57 -3.94 17.22
CA GLN A 136 -23.90 -3.46 17.55
C GLN A 136 -24.45 -2.57 16.44
N ALA A 137 -23.63 -1.66 15.88
CA ALA A 137 -24.04 -0.78 14.79
C ALA A 137 -24.50 -1.57 13.55
N ALA A 138 -23.82 -2.64 13.20
CA ALA A 138 -24.15 -3.53 12.08
C ALA A 138 -25.48 -4.31 12.25
N ARG A 139 -26.05 -4.33 13.46
CA ARG A 139 -27.33 -4.99 13.80
C ARG A 139 -28.44 -4.01 14.09
N THR A 140 -28.22 -2.72 13.90
CA THR A 140 -29.25 -1.69 14.12
C THR A 140 -30.39 -1.93 13.13
N PRO A 141 -31.65 -2.02 13.57
CA PRO A 141 -32.78 -2.15 12.65
C PRO A 141 -32.84 -0.96 11.69
N THR A 142 -32.89 -1.25 10.40
CA THR A 142 -33.12 -0.22 9.38
C THR A 142 -34.62 0.07 9.31
N SER A 143 -35.05 1.33 9.56
CA SER A 143 -36.36 1.78 9.17
C SER A 143 -36.43 1.82 7.64
N THR A 144 -37.55 1.36 7.06
CA THR A 144 -37.82 1.49 5.62
C THR A 144 -37.74 2.95 5.22
N GLY A 145 -36.74 3.33 4.40
CA GLY A 145 -36.57 4.69 3.89
C GLY A 145 -35.46 5.48 4.60
N LEU A 146 -34.18 5.00 4.51
CA LEU A 146 -33.04 5.86 4.84
C LEU A 146 -33.05 7.09 3.93
N GLU A 147 -33.30 8.27 4.50
CA GLU A 147 -33.04 9.53 3.82
C GLU A 147 -31.52 9.73 3.78
N TYR A 148 -30.93 9.48 2.62
CA TYR A 148 -29.51 9.69 2.40
C TYR A 148 -29.21 11.20 2.44
N GLN A 149 -28.32 11.61 3.34
CA GLN A 149 -27.90 13.00 3.43
C GLN A 149 -27.10 13.44 2.20
N ASP A 150 -27.05 14.74 1.98
CA ASP A 150 -26.18 15.35 0.98
C ASP A 150 -24.72 15.04 1.31
N ASP A 151 -23.94 14.79 0.25
CA ASP A 151 -22.56 14.35 0.30
C ASP A 151 -21.64 15.46 0.82
N SER A 152 -20.75 15.12 1.75
CA SER A 152 -19.68 16.01 2.21
C SER A 152 -18.65 16.36 1.11
N GLY A 153 -18.76 15.74 -0.09
CA GLY A 153 -17.78 15.87 -1.16
C GLY A 153 -16.49 15.08 -0.92
N VAL A 154 -16.35 14.44 0.24
CA VAL A 154 -15.17 13.67 0.64
C VAL A 154 -15.56 12.22 0.94
N ALA A 155 -14.89 11.27 0.29
CA ALA A 155 -15.08 9.85 0.55
C ALA A 155 -14.06 9.31 1.56
N ILE A 156 -12.77 9.67 1.37
CA ILE A 156 -11.68 9.09 2.16
C ILE A 156 -10.73 10.20 2.63
N LEU A 157 -10.35 10.12 3.90
CA LEU A 157 -9.24 10.87 4.49
C LEU A 157 -8.06 9.89 4.62
N GLN A 158 -7.20 9.86 3.59
CA GLN A 158 -6.10 8.89 3.49
C GLN A 158 -4.81 9.46 4.06
N GLY A 159 -4.28 8.82 5.10
CA GLY A 159 -2.97 9.17 5.63
C GLY A 159 -1.85 8.82 4.65
N THR A 160 -0.95 9.78 4.37
CA THR A 160 0.24 9.57 3.55
C THR A 160 1.48 9.45 4.44
N ALA A 161 2.43 8.65 4.01
CA ALA A 161 3.71 8.49 4.71
C ALA A 161 4.69 9.65 4.41
N GLY A 162 4.24 10.89 4.51
CA GLY A 162 4.93 12.11 4.11
C GLY A 162 6.46 12.02 4.00
N SER A 163 7.02 12.35 2.84
CA SER A 163 8.46 12.37 2.58
C SER A 163 9.23 13.35 3.49
N THR A 164 8.52 14.24 4.17
CA THR A 164 9.07 15.26 5.10
C THR A 164 9.06 14.82 6.56
N GLY A 165 8.61 13.61 6.87
CA GLY A 165 8.55 13.07 8.24
C GLY A 165 7.24 13.36 8.99
N ASN A 166 6.44 14.34 8.59
CA ASN A 166 5.11 14.58 9.13
C ASN A 166 4.06 13.93 8.22
N PRO A 167 3.23 13.01 8.73
CA PRO A 167 2.13 12.44 7.97
C PRO A 167 1.17 13.55 7.53
N ARG A 168 0.81 13.59 6.24
CA ARG A 168 -0.26 14.44 5.71
C ARG A 168 -1.47 13.58 5.41
N THR A 169 -2.62 14.20 5.29
CA THR A 169 -3.88 13.51 4.97
C THR A 169 -4.36 13.98 3.61
N ALA A 170 -4.36 13.08 2.62
CA ALA A 170 -4.96 13.34 1.32
C ALA A 170 -6.48 13.26 1.42
N VAL A 171 -7.16 14.24 0.80
CA VAL A 171 -8.62 14.34 0.75
C VAL A 171 -9.09 13.80 -0.59
N LEU A 172 -9.80 12.67 -0.59
CA LEU A 172 -10.25 11.98 -1.80
C LEU A 172 -11.76 12.11 -1.96
N SER A 173 -12.19 12.62 -3.12
CA SER A 173 -13.60 12.73 -3.45
C SER A 173 -14.19 11.36 -3.89
N PRO A 174 -15.51 11.15 -3.77
CA PRO A 174 -16.19 9.95 -4.28
C PRO A 174 -15.93 9.71 -5.77
N ALA A 175 -15.89 10.76 -6.56
CA ALA A 175 -15.63 10.69 -8.00
C ALA A 175 -14.19 10.23 -8.30
N ALA A 176 -13.19 10.76 -7.56
CA ALA A 176 -11.80 10.37 -7.72
C ALA A 176 -11.58 8.89 -7.37
N VAL A 177 -12.16 8.43 -6.27
CA VAL A 177 -12.08 7.02 -5.85
C VAL A 177 -12.71 6.12 -6.91
N LEU A 178 -13.93 6.43 -7.35
CA LEU A 178 -14.63 5.64 -8.35
C LEU A 178 -13.89 5.62 -9.70
N SER A 179 -13.31 6.75 -10.11
CA SER A 179 -12.51 6.85 -11.35
C SER A 179 -11.29 5.93 -11.29
N ASN A 180 -10.55 5.91 -10.17
CA ASN A 180 -9.37 5.05 -10.00
C ASN A 180 -9.74 3.57 -10.05
N MET A 181 -10.80 3.16 -9.35
CA MET A 181 -11.26 1.77 -9.34
C MET A 181 -11.71 1.31 -10.75
N ARG A 182 -12.43 2.16 -11.48
CA ARG A 182 -12.84 1.87 -12.86
C ARG A 182 -11.63 1.74 -13.78
N GLY A 183 -10.63 2.62 -13.64
CA GLY A 183 -9.38 2.53 -14.38
C GLY A 183 -8.63 1.22 -14.12
N LEU A 184 -8.62 0.73 -12.87
CA LEU A 184 -8.06 -0.56 -12.49
C LEU A 184 -8.85 -1.73 -13.12
N ILE A 185 -10.18 -1.71 -13.01
CA ILE A 185 -11.06 -2.75 -13.56
C ILE A 185 -10.84 -2.89 -15.07
N GLU A 186 -10.81 -1.77 -15.78
CA GLU A 186 -10.58 -1.73 -17.22
C GLU A 186 -9.17 -2.25 -17.60
N ARG A 187 -8.12 -1.72 -16.94
CA ARG A 187 -6.72 -2.07 -17.22
C ARG A 187 -6.45 -3.55 -17.01
N LEU A 188 -6.99 -4.13 -15.95
CA LEU A 188 -6.80 -5.51 -15.58
C LEU A 188 -7.85 -6.45 -16.19
N ARG A 189 -8.84 -5.89 -16.91
CA ARG A 189 -9.97 -6.63 -17.49
C ARG A 189 -10.62 -7.55 -16.45
N LEU A 190 -10.97 -6.95 -15.30
CA LEU A 190 -11.62 -7.70 -14.21
C LEU A 190 -13.08 -7.93 -14.55
N ASP A 191 -13.51 -9.18 -14.34
CA ASP A 191 -14.88 -9.62 -14.58
C ASP A 191 -15.40 -10.39 -13.36
N GLY A 192 -16.47 -9.89 -12.75
CA GLY A 192 -17.06 -10.48 -11.55
C GLY A 192 -17.55 -11.91 -11.72
N ALA A 193 -17.85 -12.36 -12.94
CA ALA A 193 -18.32 -13.72 -13.19
C ALA A 193 -17.17 -14.74 -13.19
N SER A 194 -15.99 -14.35 -13.62
CA SER A 194 -14.84 -15.25 -13.81
C SER A 194 -13.69 -15.03 -12.83
N ASP A 195 -13.58 -13.81 -12.26
CA ASP A 195 -12.48 -13.48 -11.37
C ASP A 195 -12.80 -13.72 -9.89
N ARG A 196 -11.74 -14.01 -9.13
CA ARG A 196 -11.76 -14.22 -7.69
C ARG A 196 -10.59 -13.51 -7.05
N ALA A 197 -10.88 -12.67 -6.07
CA ALA A 197 -9.87 -11.88 -5.37
C ALA A 197 -9.45 -12.56 -4.06
N CYS A 198 -8.14 -12.53 -3.77
CA CYS A 198 -7.61 -12.94 -2.47
C CYS A 198 -6.59 -11.91 -1.97
N SER A 199 -6.78 -11.40 -0.73
CA SER A 199 -5.96 -10.36 -0.13
C SER A 199 -5.70 -10.58 1.35
N TRP A 200 -4.54 -10.13 1.80
CA TRP A 200 -4.18 -9.94 3.21
C TRP A 200 -3.77 -8.49 3.49
N LEU A 201 -3.89 -7.62 2.50
CA LEU A 201 -3.46 -6.23 2.60
C LEU A 201 -4.25 -5.47 3.66
N PRO A 202 -3.59 -4.60 4.42
CA PRO A 202 -4.25 -3.78 5.43
C PRO A 202 -5.15 -2.72 4.78
N LEU A 203 -6.40 -2.62 5.23
CA LEU A 203 -7.38 -1.68 4.67
C LEU A 203 -7.07 -0.20 5.02
N TYR A 204 -6.22 0.08 6.00
CA TYR A 204 -5.75 1.44 6.30
C TYR A 204 -4.69 1.96 5.31
N HIS A 205 -4.25 1.11 4.39
CA HIS A 205 -3.33 1.46 3.31
C HIS A 205 -4.09 1.60 1.98
N ASP A 206 -3.70 2.59 1.15
CA ASP A 206 -4.33 2.87 -0.14
C ASP A 206 -4.48 1.62 -1.02
N MET A 207 -3.40 0.82 -1.17
CA MET A 207 -3.43 -0.40 -1.98
C MET A 207 -4.41 -1.45 -1.43
N GLY A 208 -4.50 -1.63 -0.11
CA GLY A 208 -5.42 -2.59 0.49
C GLY A 208 -6.88 -2.15 0.36
N LEU A 209 -7.15 -0.86 0.58
CA LEU A 209 -8.48 -0.30 0.41
C LEU A 209 -8.91 -0.31 -1.06
N ALA A 210 -8.03 0.10 -1.98
CA ALA A 210 -8.30 0.04 -3.41
C ALA A 210 -8.55 -1.39 -3.91
N PHE A 211 -7.80 -2.37 -3.40
CA PHE A 211 -8.02 -3.79 -3.72
C PHE A 211 -9.43 -4.26 -3.31
N LEU A 212 -9.85 -3.93 -2.08
CA LEU A 212 -11.21 -4.20 -1.60
C LEU A 212 -12.25 -3.54 -2.52
N LEU A 213 -12.14 -2.22 -2.76
CA LEU A 213 -13.13 -1.47 -3.53
C LEU A 213 -13.22 -1.95 -4.97
N THR A 214 -12.07 -2.25 -5.60
CA THR A 214 -12.01 -2.82 -6.96
C THR A 214 -12.72 -4.17 -7.01
N SER A 215 -12.50 -5.05 -6.02
CA SER A 215 -13.14 -6.35 -5.94
C SER A 215 -14.66 -6.24 -5.80
N VAL A 216 -15.14 -5.35 -4.92
CA VAL A 216 -16.59 -5.11 -4.74
C VAL A 216 -17.21 -4.53 -6.01
N LEU A 217 -16.61 -3.47 -6.58
CA LEU A 217 -17.15 -2.80 -7.77
C LEU A 217 -17.17 -3.70 -9.01
N SER A 218 -16.29 -4.69 -9.08
CA SER A 218 -16.32 -5.74 -10.10
C SER A 218 -17.37 -6.81 -9.81
N GLY A 219 -17.95 -6.85 -8.61
CA GLY A 219 -18.92 -7.86 -8.21
C GLY A 219 -18.34 -9.26 -7.95
N MET A 220 -17.02 -9.41 -7.87
CA MET A 220 -16.35 -10.71 -7.67
C MET A 220 -16.34 -11.15 -6.21
N PRO A 221 -16.16 -12.45 -5.91
CA PRO A 221 -15.90 -12.91 -4.56
C PRO A 221 -14.54 -12.40 -4.07
N LEU A 222 -14.46 -12.01 -2.80
CA LEU A 222 -13.22 -11.56 -2.15
C LEU A 222 -12.91 -12.42 -0.93
N TRP A 223 -11.74 -13.05 -0.94
CA TRP A 223 -11.16 -13.72 0.21
C TRP A 223 -10.20 -12.76 0.92
N GLN A 224 -10.55 -12.35 2.15
CA GLN A 224 -9.81 -11.36 2.92
C GLN A 224 -9.26 -11.97 4.19
N ALA A 225 -7.94 -12.16 4.24
CA ALA A 225 -7.22 -12.54 5.45
C ALA A 225 -6.79 -11.30 6.25
N PRO A 226 -6.74 -11.38 7.59
CA PRO A 226 -6.12 -10.35 8.42
C PRO A 226 -4.62 -10.24 8.14
N THR A 227 -4.09 -9.02 8.09
CA THR A 227 -2.64 -8.76 7.93
C THR A 227 -1.81 -9.45 9.02
N GLY A 228 -2.37 -9.58 10.23
CA GLY A 228 -1.74 -10.29 11.33
C GLY A 228 -1.56 -11.79 11.08
N ALA A 229 -2.50 -12.44 10.39
CA ALA A 229 -2.40 -13.86 10.01
C ALA A 229 -1.28 -14.08 8.97
N PHE A 230 -1.20 -13.18 7.97
CA PHE A 230 -0.07 -13.19 7.02
C PHE A 230 1.28 -12.97 7.75
N SER A 231 1.36 -11.98 8.63
CA SER A 231 2.61 -11.67 9.35
C SER A 231 3.10 -12.83 10.24
N ALA A 232 2.18 -13.62 10.80
CA ALA A 232 2.49 -14.78 11.61
C ALA A 232 3.00 -15.97 10.77
N ALA A 233 2.45 -16.16 9.56
CA ALA A 233 2.77 -17.28 8.68
C ALA A 233 2.69 -16.87 7.19
N PRO A 234 3.70 -16.15 6.65
CA PRO A 234 3.62 -15.56 5.31
C PRO A 234 3.42 -16.57 4.18
N LEU A 235 3.88 -17.81 4.33
CA LEU A 235 3.76 -18.85 3.31
C LEU A 235 2.31 -19.30 3.10
N ARG A 236 1.43 -19.11 4.10
CA ARG A 236 -0.01 -19.40 3.99
C ARG A 236 -0.70 -18.57 2.90
N TRP A 237 -0.09 -17.49 2.47
CA TRP A 237 -0.65 -16.72 1.35
C TRP A 237 -0.74 -17.59 0.08
N ALA A 238 0.24 -18.44 -0.20
CA ALA A 238 0.17 -19.36 -1.32
C ALA A 238 -0.97 -20.38 -1.16
N GLU A 239 -1.19 -20.88 0.07
CA GLU A 239 -2.32 -21.77 0.40
C GLU A 239 -3.67 -21.05 0.17
N TRP A 240 -3.82 -19.82 0.68
CA TRP A 240 -5.04 -19.04 0.50
C TRP A 240 -5.35 -18.74 -0.96
N LEU A 241 -4.31 -18.47 -1.79
CA LEU A 241 -4.47 -18.29 -3.23
C LEU A 241 -4.95 -19.56 -3.92
N SER A 242 -4.42 -20.69 -3.50
CA SER A 242 -4.83 -22.02 -4.00
C SER A 242 -6.26 -22.36 -3.58
N ASP A 243 -6.58 -22.26 -2.28
CA ASP A 243 -7.90 -22.62 -1.72
C ASP A 243 -9.03 -21.77 -2.31
N SER A 244 -8.77 -20.47 -2.50
CA SER A 244 -9.74 -19.55 -3.10
C SER A 244 -9.81 -19.68 -4.62
N GLN A 245 -8.90 -20.41 -5.26
CA GLN A 245 -8.72 -20.40 -6.72
C GLN A 245 -8.60 -18.95 -7.25
N ALA A 246 -7.81 -18.13 -6.54
CA ALA A 246 -7.69 -16.71 -6.82
C ALA A 246 -7.14 -16.46 -8.24
N THR A 247 -7.77 -15.56 -8.94
CA THR A 247 -7.30 -15.03 -10.24
C THR A 247 -6.57 -13.70 -10.07
N PHE A 248 -6.84 -12.99 -8.96
CA PHE A 248 -6.40 -11.64 -8.67
C PHE A 248 -5.88 -11.51 -7.24
N THR A 249 -4.65 -11.00 -7.09
CA THR A 249 -4.04 -10.69 -5.79
C THR A 249 -3.10 -9.50 -5.89
N ALA A 250 -2.71 -8.95 -4.73
CA ALA A 250 -1.73 -7.88 -4.64
C ALA A 250 -0.87 -8.02 -3.38
N GLY A 251 0.37 -7.57 -3.45
CA GLY A 251 1.28 -7.53 -2.32
C GLY A 251 2.49 -6.64 -2.56
N PRO A 252 3.22 -6.22 -1.52
CA PRO A 252 4.52 -5.58 -1.64
C PRO A 252 5.64 -6.60 -1.88
N ASN A 253 6.82 -6.11 -2.24
CA ASN A 253 8.01 -6.93 -2.53
C ASN A 253 8.25 -8.05 -1.52
N PHE A 254 8.14 -7.72 -0.22
CA PHE A 254 8.49 -8.69 0.82
C PHE A 254 7.57 -9.92 0.83
N GLY A 255 6.29 -9.77 0.45
CA GLY A 255 5.35 -10.88 0.35
C GLY A 255 5.81 -11.90 -0.70
N TYR A 256 6.10 -11.42 -1.90
CA TYR A 256 6.61 -12.25 -3.00
C TYR A 256 8.00 -12.82 -2.69
N SER A 257 8.89 -11.99 -2.17
CA SER A 257 10.25 -12.42 -1.82
C SER A 257 10.27 -13.51 -0.75
N MET A 258 9.36 -13.46 0.24
CA MET A 258 9.24 -14.50 1.27
C MET A 258 8.83 -15.84 0.66
N ILE A 259 7.81 -15.88 -0.17
CA ILE A 259 7.38 -17.12 -0.83
C ILE A 259 8.49 -17.64 -1.76
N GLY A 260 9.06 -16.78 -2.60
CA GLY A 260 10.12 -17.18 -3.54
C GLY A 260 11.36 -17.75 -2.83
N ARG A 261 11.76 -17.15 -1.70
CA ARG A 261 12.93 -17.60 -0.91
C ARG A 261 12.69 -18.93 -0.20
N TYR A 262 11.48 -19.13 0.33
CA TYR A 262 11.14 -20.32 1.11
C TYR A 262 10.24 -21.28 0.35
N SER A 263 10.27 -21.25 -0.97
CA SER A 263 9.48 -22.08 -1.89
C SER A 263 9.61 -23.58 -1.59
N GLY A 264 10.78 -24.02 -1.13
CA GLY A 264 11.01 -25.39 -0.67
C GLY A 264 10.11 -25.86 0.49
N ARG A 265 9.37 -24.96 1.16
CA ARG A 265 8.38 -25.25 2.21
C ARG A 265 6.93 -25.18 1.73
N VAL A 266 6.70 -24.66 0.52
CA VAL A 266 5.38 -24.62 -0.09
C VAL A 266 5.05 -26.02 -0.59
N ARG A 267 3.85 -26.52 -0.29
CA ARG A 267 3.36 -27.86 -0.67
C ARG A 267 1.91 -27.76 -1.06
N ASP A 268 1.49 -28.65 -1.92
CA ASP A 268 0.08 -28.93 -2.24
C ASP A 268 -0.75 -27.70 -2.60
N VAL A 269 -0.16 -26.74 -3.34
CA VAL A 269 -0.83 -25.53 -3.82
C VAL A 269 -0.93 -25.55 -5.34
N ASP A 270 -2.01 -24.96 -5.86
CA ASP A 270 -2.21 -24.70 -7.29
C ASP A 270 -2.46 -23.21 -7.53
N LEU A 271 -1.53 -22.55 -8.22
CA LEU A 271 -1.60 -21.14 -8.59
C LEU A 271 -1.94 -20.93 -10.07
N GLY A 272 -2.38 -21.98 -10.77
CA GLY A 272 -2.69 -21.95 -12.20
C GLY A 272 -3.84 -21.02 -12.57
N ALA A 273 -4.75 -20.76 -11.64
CA ALA A 273 -5.84 -19.79 -11.83
C ALA A 273 -5.35 -18.32 -11.80
N LEU A 274 -4.20 -18.03 -11.14
CA LEU A 274 -3.74 -16.67 -10.90
C LEU A 274 -3.28 -16.01 -12.20
N ARG A 275 -3.99 -14.96 -12.61
CA ARG A 275 -3.70 -14.19 -13.84
C ARG A 275 -3.17 -12.79 -13.56
N ILE A 276 -3.32 -12.29 -12.31
CA ILE A 276 -2.89 -10.96 -11.89
C ILE A 276 -2.31 -11.05 -10.48
N ALA A 277 -1.02 -10.76 -10.35
CA ALA A 277 -0.31 -10.65 -9.08
C ALA A 277 0.37 -9.27 -9.03
N ILE A 278 -0.32 -8.27 -8.44
CA ILE A 278 0.19 -6.89 -8.40
C ILE A 278 1.30 -6.79 -7.38
N ASN A 279 2.44 -6.21 -7.79
CA ASN A 279 3.52 -5.79 -6.91
C ASN A 279 3.71 -4.28 -7.00
N GLY A 280 3.51 -3.57 -5.89
CA GLY A 280 3.57 -2.11 -5.88
C GLY A 280 3.65 -1.51 -4.49
N GLY A 281 3.51 -0.16 -4.47
CA GLY A 281 3.59 0.62 -3.22
C GLY A 281 5.01 0.95 -2.76
N GLU A 282 6.02 0.38 -3.37
CA GLU A 282 7.46 0.64 -3.18
C GLU A 282 8.20 0.31 -4.49
N PRO A 283 9.47 0.74 -4.68
CA PRO A 283 10.25 0.35 -5.86
C PRO A 283 10.28 -1.16 -6.02
N VAL A 284 9.89 -1.66 -7.19
CA VAL A 284 9.74 -3.09 -7.43
C VAL A 284 11.11 -3.79 -7.40
N ASP A 285 11.25 -4.79 -6.54
CA ASP A 285 12.39 -5.70 -6.52
C ASP A 285 12.29 -6.70 -7.67
N CYS A 286 12.90 -6.37 -8.80
CA CYS A 286 12.86 -7.18 -10.01
C CYS A 286 13.39 -8.61 -9.77
N GLU A 287 14.50 -8.76 -9.02
CA GLU A 287 15.09 -10.05 -8.74
C GLU A 287 14.22 -10.91 -7.81
N GLY A 288 13.70 -10.28 -6.75
CA GLY A 288 12.79 -10.94 -5.81
C GLY A 288 11.50 -11.39 -6.48
N PHE A 289 10.95 -10.56 -7.35
CA PHE A 289 9.70 -10.89 -8.06
C PHE A 289 9.93 -11.95 -9.14
N GLN A 290 11.04 -11.90 -9.90
CA GLN A 290 11.42 -12.97 -10.84
C GLN A 290 11.67 -14.29 -10.11
N ARG A 291 12.36 -14.25 -8.95
CA ARG A 291 12.59 -15.45 -8.12
C ARG A 291 11.28 -16.08 -7.67
N PHE A 292 10.32 -15.26 -7.23
CA PHE A 292 8.98 -15.75 -6.90
C PHE A 292 8.33 -16.42 -8.11
N ALA A 293 8.29 -15.77 -9.28
CA ALA A 293 7.66 -16.31 -10.47
C ALA A 293 8.29 -17.66 -10.90
N THR A 294 9.61 -17.75 -10.87
CA THR A 294 10.35 -19.00 -11.20
C THR A 294 10.08 -20.10 -10.16
N ALA A 295 10.11 -19.75 -8.87
CA ALA A 295 9.91 -20.71 -7.80
C ALA A 295 8.47 -21.25 -7.72
N MET A 296 7.48 -20.46 -8.16
CA MET A 296 6.07 -20.85 -8.17
C MET A 296 5.60 -21.42 -9.51
N ALA A 297 6.42 -21.42 -10.55
CA ALA A 297 6.09 -22.03 -11.85
C ALA A 297 5.73 -23.52 -11.75
N PRO A 298 6.41 -24.36 -10.94
CA PRO A 298 6.01 -25.77 -10.72
C PRO A 298 4.62 -25.92 -10.08
N PHE A 299 4.12 -24.87 -9.42
CA PHE A 299 2.79 -24.80 -8.82
C PHE A 299 1.75 -24.10 -9.73
N GLY A 300 2.04 -23.97 -11.02
CA GLY A 300 1.12 -23.40 -12.00
C GLY A 300 1.19 -21.88 -12.18
N PHE A 301 2.00 -21.14 -11.40
CA PHE A 301 2.12 -19.68 -11.57
C PHE A 301 2.74 -19.33 -12.93
N ARG A 302 2.05 -18.49 -13.68
CA ARG A 302 2.51 -18.00 -14.99
C ARG A 302 3.22 -16.66 -14.83
N ALA A 303 4.43 -16.54 -15.37
CA ALA A 303 5.21 -15.30 -15.32
C ALA A 303 4.45 -14.07 -15.89
N ALA A 304 3.54 -14.31 -16.83
CA ALA A 304 2.65 -13.29 -17.39
C ALA A 304 1.68 -12.68 -16.37
N ALA A 305 1.45 -13.32 -15.22
CA ALA A 305 0.63 -12.80 -14.13
C ALA A 305 1.37 -11.77 -13.25
N ALA A 306 2.70 -11.71 -13.32
CA ALA A 306 3.51 -10.80 -12.51
C ALA A 306 3.31 -9.34 -12.96
N THR A 307 2.56 -8.54 -12.21
CA THR A 307 2.07 -7.22 -12.59
C THR A 307 2.71 -6.13 -11.72
N PRO A 308 3.83 -5.51 -12.12
CA PRO A 308 4.41 -4.38 -11.40
C PRO A 308 3.51 -3.15 -11.54
N ALA A 309 3.39 -2.33 -10.48
CA ALA A 309 2.52 -1.16 -10.51
C ALA A 309 3.13 0.04 -9.78
N TYR A 310 2.79 1.24 -10.25
CA TYR A 310 3.11 2.48 -9.59
C TYR A 310 1.84 3.22 -9.20
N GLY A 311 1.88 3.81 -8.00
CA GLY A 311 0.80 4.62 -7.50
C GLY A 311 1.12 5.28 -6.17
N MET A 312 0.20 6.12 -5.72
CA MET A 312 0.31 6.89 -4.50
C MET A 312 -1.06 7.31 -3.97
N ALA A 313 -1.15 7.57 -2.69
CA ALA A 313 -2.40 7.96 -2.03
C ALA A 313 -2.98 9.26 -2.60
N GLU A 314 -2.14 10.18 -3.07
CA GLU A 314 -2.50 11.45 -3.70
C GLU A 314 -3.24 11.27 -5.05
N ALA A 315 -3.07 10.10 -5.69
CA ALA A 315 -3.81 9.67 -6.87
C ALA A 315 -4.84 8.57 -6.55
N THR A 316 -5.36 8.56 -5.34
CA THR A 316 -6.21 7.52 -4.76
C THR A 316 -5.45 6.22 -4.50
N CYS A 317 -4.85 5.62 -5.54
CA CYS A 317 -4.00 4.43 -5.44
C CYS A 317 -3.14 4.26 -6.69
N ALA A 318 -3.71 3.77 -7.80
CA ALA A 318 -2.98 3.41 -9.00
C ALA A 318 -2.80 4.60 -9.95
N VAL A 319 -1.61 4.71 -10.54
CA VAL A 319 -1.28 5.67 -11.59
C VAL A 319 -0.94 4.93 -12.88
N THR A 320 0.00 3.99 -12.85
CA THR A 320 0.40 3.18 -14.00
C THR A 320 0.48 1.70 -13.66
N MET A 321 0.21 0.86 -14.63
CA MET A 321 0.49 -0.57 -14.62
C MET A 321 0.46 -1.15 -16.04
N PRO A 322 1.11 -2.31 -16.28
CA PRO A 322 1.03 -3.03 -17.55
C PRO A 322 -0.40 -3.55 -17.81
N PHE A 323 -0.67 -3.92 -19.04
CA PHE A 323 -1.90 -4.65 -19.35
C PHE A 323 -1.85 -6.06 -18.75
N CYS A 324 -3.03 -6.60 -18.46
CA CYS A 324 -3.15 -7.98 -17.98
C CYS A 324 -2.45 -8.95 -18.93
N GLY A 325 -1.54 -9.75 -18.40
CA GLY A 325 -0.81 -10.77 -19.17
C GLY A 325 0.53 -10.33 -19.77
N GLU A 326 0.94 -9.05 -19.62
CA GLU A 326 2.27 -8.60 -20.09
C GLU A 326 3.42 -9.10 -19.20
N GLY A 327 3.15 -9.37 -17.93
CA GLY A 327 4.15 -9.83 -16.99
C GLY A 327 5.13 -8.74 -16.54
N LEU A 328 6.14 -9.16 -15.79
CA LEU A 328 7.23 -8.30 -15.37
C LEU A 328 8.21 -8.10 -16.53
N GLN A 329 8.25 -6.90 -17.08
CA GLN A 329 9.27 -6.45 -18.02
C GLN A 329 10.30 -5.59 -17.30
N ILE A 330 11.57 -5.66 -17.73
CA ILE A 330 12.70 -5.00 -17.06
C ILE A 330 13.49 -4.20 -18.08
N ASP A 331 13.70 -2.92 -17.79
CA ASP A 331 14.69 -2.10 -18.48
C ASP A 331 16.06 -2.26 -17.79
N GLU A 332 17.09 -2.49 -18.59
CA GLU A 332 18.47 -2.64 -18.10
C GLU A 332 19.33 -1.50 -18.64
N ARG A 333 19.85 -0.69 -17.75
CA ARG A 333 20.76 0.41 -18.07
C ARG A 333 22.13 0.17 -17.48
N THR A 334 23.16 0.59 -18.20
CA THR A 334 24.53 0.61 -17.68
C THR A 334 24.96 2.05 -17.55
N GLU A 335 25.01 2.54 -16.33
CA GLU A 335 25.52 3.87 -16.00
C GLU A 335 26.85 3.75 -15.27
N SER A 336 27.88 4.43 -15.78
CA SER A 336 29.22 4.40 -15.19
C SER A 336 29.78 2.98 -14.95
N GLY A 337 29.44 2.03 -15.83
CA GLY A 337 29.88 0.62 -15.71
C GLY A 337 29.03 -0.23 -14.74
N VAL A 338 27.98 0.34 -14.15
CA VAL A 338 27.06 -0.36 -13.25
C VAL A 338 25.78 -0.72 -14.00
N ARG A 339 25.44 -2.01 -13.99
CA ARG A 339 24.18 -2.52 -14.57
C ARG A 339 23.04 -2.32 -13.56
N GLN A 340 22.07 -1.51 -13.93
CA GLN A 340 20.87 -1.23 -13.16
C GLN A 340 19.65 -1.91 -13.81
N ARG A 341 18.73 -2.39 -13.01
CA ARG A 341 17.53 -3.11 -13.46
C ARG A 341 16.29 -2.47 -12.84
N TYR A 342 15.43 -1.96 -13.71
CA TYR A 342 14.20 -1.30 -13.31
C TYR A 342 12.98 -2.00 -13.91
N ALA A 343 11.92 -2.15 -13.13
CA ALA A 343 10.65 -2.65 -13.63
C ALA A 343 9.99 -1.61 -14.54
N LEU A 344 9.49 -2.05 -15.68
CA LEU A 344 8.57 -1.28 -16.51
C LEU A 344 7.20 -1.31 -15.83
N LEU A 345 6.80 -0.17 -15.27
CA LEU A 345 5.58 -0.02 -14.46
C LEU A 345 4.33 0.24 -15.30
N GLY A 346 4.42 -0.03 -16.60
CA GLY A 346 3.35 0.13 -17.56
C GLY A 346 2.95 1.58 -17.83
N ARG A 347 1.79 1.74 -18.43
CA ARG A 347 1.25 3.03 -18.89
C ARG A 347 0.17 3.54 -17.92
N PRO A 348 -0.15 4.84 -17.95
CA PRO A 348 -1.24 5.39 -17.15
C PRO A 348 -2.54 4.62 -17.31
N ILE A 349 -3.24 4.34 -16.21
CA ILE A 349 -4.60 3.77 -16.25
C ILE A 349 -5.60 4.80 -16.81
N ALA A 350 -6.78 4.35 -17.20
CA ALA A 350 -7.83 5.26 -17.67
C ALA A 350 -8.12 6.36 -16.63
N GLY A 351 -8.25 7.59 -17.09
CA GLY A 351 -8.45 8.76 -16.24
C GLY A 351 -7.18 9.39 -15.69
N MET A 352 -6.01 8.79 -15.88
CA MET A 352 -4.72 9.35 -15.46
C MET A 352 -3.84 9.75 -16.65
N GLN A 353 -3.03 10.78 -16.44
CA GLN A 353 -1.99 11.24 -17.36
C GLN A 353 -0.69 11.39 -16.60
N LEU A 354 0.42 11.23 -17.31
CA LEU A 354 1.76 11.30 -16.78
C LEU A 354 2.68 12.01 -17.77
N ARG A 355 3.63 12.80 -17.26
CA ARG A 355 4.76 13.33 -18.01
C ARG A 355 6.03 13.28 -17.19
N ILE A 356 7.16 13.39 -17.86
CA ILE A 356 8.47 13.60 -17.24
C ILE A 356 8.81 15.08 -17.40
N ALA A 357 8.91 15.79 -16.29
CA ALA A 357 9.32 17.19 -16.28
C ALA A 357 10.85 17.27 -16.27
N ALA A 358 11.40 18.27 -17.00
CA ALA A 358 12.83 18.53 -16.98
C ALA A 358 13.26 18.91 -15.55
N THR A 359 14.43 18.46 -15.15
CA THR A 359 15.06 18.85 -13.87
C THR A 359 16.24 19.76 -14.13
N ASP A 360 16.50 20.73 -13.23
CA ASP A 360 17.68 21.61 -13.29
C ASP A 360 19.00 20.86 -13.01
N GLN A 361 18.91 19.58 -12.62
CA GLN A 361 20.08 18.75 -12.37
C GLN A 361 20.52 18.03 -13.64
N PRO A 362 21.85 17.90 -13.88
CA PRO A 362 22.35 17.09 -14.97
C PRO A 362 21.88 15.65 -14.76
N SER A 363 20.96 15.20 -15.57
CA SER A 363 20.44 13.83 -15.58
C SER A 363 20.67 13.21 -16.95
N ALA A 364 20.64 11.87 -17.03
CA ALA A 364 20.65 11.16 -18.30
C ALA A 364 19.48 11.62 -19.18
N GLU A 365 19.66 11.58 -20.49
CA GLU A 365 18.63 12.01 -21.45
C GLU A 365 17.28 11.35 -21.17
N GLY A 366 16.23 12.16 -21.04
CA GLY A 366 14.86 11.70 -20.77
C GLY A 366 14.54 11.38 -19.30
N VAL A 367 15.49 11.53 -18.36
CA VAL A 367 15.23 11.34 -16.93
C VAL A 367 14.82 12.67 -16.30
N GLY A 368 13.72 12.66 -15.52
CA GLY A 368 13.21 13.87 -14.87
C GLY A 368 12.22 13.55 -13.75
N GLU A 369 11.61 14.59 -13.19
CA GLU A 369 10.56 14.42 -12.18
C GLU A 369 9.29 13.93 -12.84
N VAL A 370 8.69 12.92 -12.21
CA VAL A 370 7.41 12.36 -12.64
C VAL A 370 6.29 13.29 -12.16
N GLU A 371 5.53 13.82 -13.10
CA GLU A 371 4.34 14.61 -12.82
C GLU A 371 3.09 13.89 -13.31
N ILE A 372 2.03 13.96 -12.53
CA ILE A 372 0.76 13.27 -12.81
C ILE A 372 -0.42 14.24 -12.72
N ARG A 373 -1.49 13.92 -13.46
CA ARG A 373 -2.80 14.55 -13.33
C ARG A 373 -3.91 13.61 -13.75
N GLY A 374 -5.15 13.91 -13.38
CA GLY A 374 -6.31 13.13 -13.83
C GLY A 374 -7.45 13.13 -12.85
N SER A 375 -8.50 12.41 -13.21
CA SER A 375 -9.76 12.33 -12.46
C SER A 375 -9.68 11.52 -11.15
N SER A 376 -8.54 10.83 -10.91
CA SER A 376 -8.30 10.07 -9.68
C SER A 376 -7.51 10.84 -8.61
N MET A 377 -7.18 12.11 -8.90
CA MET A 377 -6.34 12.91 -8.00
C MET A 377 -7.11 13.38 -6.76
N MET A 378 -6.41 13.50 -5.64
CA MET A 378 -6.92 14.15 -4.43
C MET A 378 -7.34 15.60 -4.72
N THR A 379 -8.28 16.14 -3.96
CA THR A 379 -8.64 17.56 -4.00
C THR A 379 -7.57 18.46 -3.36
N GLY A 380 -6.76 17.91 -2.47
CA GLY A 380 -5.68 18.58 -1.75
C GLY A 380 -5.33 17.79 -0.48
N TYR A 381 -4.40 18.33 0.30
CA TYR A 381 -4.18 17.82 1.65
C TYR A 381 -5.08 18.55 2.64
N LEU A 382 -5.51 17.84 3.66
CA LEU A 382 -6.33 18.42 4.71
C LEU A 382 -5.59 19.58 5.41
N GLY A 383 -6.22 20.75 5.44
CA GLY A 383 -5.64 21.98 6.01
C GLY A 383 -4.84 22.81 5.02
N ASP A 384 -4.61 22.37 3.79
CA ASP A 384 -4.00 23.22 2.76
C ASP A 384 -5.02 24.25 2.27
N THR A 385 -4.63 25.52 2.35
CA THR A 385 -5.47 26.66 1.87
C THR A 385 -5.29 26.95 0.39
N THR A 386 -4.22 26.48 -0.23
CA THR A 386 -3.96 26.56 -1.65
C THR A 386 -4.60 25.37 -2.34
N GLY A 387 -5.87 25.48 -2.67
CA GLY A 387 -6.60 24.46 -3.43
C GLY A 387 -5.88 24.14 -4.74
N ARG A 388 -5.90 22.88 -5.12
CA ARG A 388 -5.40 22.44 -6.42
C ARG A 388 -6.47 22.71 -7.47
N SER A 389 -6.10 23.31 -8.61
CA SER A 389 -7.00 23.43 -9.74
C SER A 389 -7.11 22.10 -10.48
N ASP A 390 -8.33 21.76 -10.91
CA ASP A 390 -8.55 20.60 -11.78
C ASP A 390 -7.69 20.75 -13.06
N GLY A 391 -6.89 19.73 -13.34
CA GLY A 391 -6.02 19.71 -14.50
C GLY A 391 -4.57 20.16 -14.27
N ASP A 392 -4.22 20.66 -13.08
CA ASP A 392 -2.82 20.96 -12.74
C ASP A 392 -1.96 19.71 -12.63
N TRP A 393 -0.73 19.81 -13.12
CA TRP A 393 0.27 18.76 -12.95
C TRP A 393 0.74 18.70 -11.50
N PHE A 394 0.71 17.51 -10.93
CA PHE A 394 1.16 17.24 -9.57
C PHE A 394 2.57 16.64 -9.59
N PRO A 395 3.57 17.33 -9.01
CA PRO A 395 4.92 16.79 -8.87
C PRO A 395 4.91 15.69 -7.79
N THR A 396 5.26 14.47 -8.18
CA THR A 396 5.22 13.30 -7.28
C THR A 396 6.41 13.27 -6.31
N GLY A 397 7.49 13.94 -6.66
CA GLY A 397 8.79 13.84 -6.01
C GLY A 397 9.54 12.56 -6.39
N ASP A 398 9.01 11.77 -7.31
CA ASP A 398 9.69 10.59 -7.85
C ASP A 398 10.42 10.97 -9.15
N ILE A 399 11.61 10.41 -9.35
CA ILE A 399 12.44 10.60 -10.55
C ILE A 399 12.30 9.36 -11.42
N GLY A 400 12.09 9.56 -12.70
CA GLY A 400 11.90 8.47 -13.63
C GLY A 400 12.01 8.89 -15.10
N TYR A 401 11.69 7.97 -15.98
CA TYR A 401 11.69 8.14 -17.44
C TYR A 401 10.67 7.21 -18.10
N LEU A 402 10.49 7.35 -19.41
CA LEU A 402 9.60 6.51 -20.18
C LEU A 402 10.38 5.63 -21.17
N VAL A 403 9.97 4.36 -21.26
CA VAL A 403 10.39 3.40 -22.29
C VAL A 403 9.15 2.96 -23.04
N ASP A 404 9.04 3.30 -24.30
CA ASP A 404 7.87 3.00 -25.14
C ASP A 404 6.52 3.39 -24.50
N GLY A 405 6.53 4.49 -23.72
CA GLY A 405 5.38 5.00 -22.97
C GLY A 405 5.10 4.27 -21.64
N ALA A 406 5.89 3.27 -21.25
CA ALA A 406 5.86 2.65 -19.94
C ALA A 406 6.75 3.42 -18.96
N LEU A 407 6.26 3.65 -17.75
CA LEU A 407 6.98 4.37 -16.70
C LEU A 407 8.07 3.49 -16.09
N VAL A 408 9.23 4.10 -15.85
CA VAL A 408 10.30 3.58 -15.01
C VAL A 408 10.56 4.57 -13.89
N ILE A 409 10.62 4.11 -12.64
CA ILE A 409 11.00 4.90 -11.46
C ILE A 409 12.42 4.54 -11.02
N CYS A 410 13.30 5.54 -10.97
CA CYS A 410 14.66 5.40 -10.46
C CYS A 410 14.72 5.57 -8.94
N GLY A 411 13.94 6.50 -8.38
CA GLY A 411 13.92 6.78 -6.94
C GLY A 411 13.24 8.11 -6.62
N ARG A 412 13.45 8.62 -5.39
CA ARG A 412 12.89 9.91 -4.96
C ARG A 412 13.90 11.03 -5.01
N SER A 413 13.48 12.21 -5.50
CA SER A 413 14.33 13.39 -5.63
C SER A 413 14.99 13.80 -4.29
N LYS A 414 14.22 13.76 -3.20
CA LYS A 414 14.70 14.10 -1.84
C LYS A 414 15.60 13.04 -1.19
N GLU A 415 15.64 11.84 -1.75
CA GLU A 415 16.44 10.71 -1.24
C GLU A 415 17.73 10.52 -2.03
N VAL A 416 17.90 11.19 -3.18
CA VAL A 416 19.12 11.13 -3.99
C VAL A 416 20.35 11.49 -3.15
N ILE A 417 21.36 10.63 -3.20
CA ILE A 417 22.64 10.80 -2.51
C ILE A 417 23.66 11.30 -3.52
N THR A 418 24.11 12.54 -3.38
CA THR A 418 25.14 13.10 -4.26
C THR A 418 26.52 12.82 -3.67
N VAL A 419 27.28 11.92 -4.29
CA VAL A 419 28.67 11.58 -3.90
C VAL A 419 29.61 11.96 -5.02
N ALA A 420 30.55 12.83 -4.75
CA ALA A 420 31.55 13.29 -5.74
C ALA A 420 30.93 13.75 -7.09
N GLY A 421 29.80 14.47 -7.02
CA GLY A 421 29.09 14.99 -8.19
C GLY A 421 28.20 13.96 -8.92
N ARG A 422 28.13 12.71 -8.44
CA ARG A 422 27.22 11.67 -8.96
C ARG A 422 25.97 11.59 -8.12
N ASN A 423 24.82 11.59 -8.77
CA ASN A 423 23.54 11.30 -8.15
C ASN A 423 23.33 9.78 -8.09
N ILE A 424 23.10 9.26 -6.88
CA ILE A 424 22.93 7.84 -6.61
C ILE A 424 21.60 7.65 -5.90
N PHE A 425 20.79 6.73 -6.38
CA PHE A 425 19.57 6.37 -5.72
C PHE A 425 19.84 5.37 -4.60
N PRO A 426 19.31 5.59 -3.38
CA PRO A 426 19.49 4.66 -2.25
C PRO A 426 19.16 3.22 -2.58
N THR A 427 18.13 2.99 -3.38
CA THR A 427 17.66 1.66 -3.80
C THR A 427 18.74 0.85 -4.53
N GLU A 428 19.60 1.50 -5.32
CA GLU A 428 20.70 0.84 -6.02
C GLU A 428 21.72 0.24 -5.04
N ILE A 429 22.10 1.06 -4.06
CA ILE A 429 23.03 0.63 -3.01
C ILE A 429 22.41 -0.46 -2.13
N GLU A 430 21.13 -0.28 -1.76
CA GLU A 430 20.40 -1.20 -0.90
C GLU A 430 20.27 -2.59 -1.54
N GLN A 431 19.94 -2.65 -2.84
CA GLN A 431 19.84 -3.90 -3.59
C GLN A 431 21.19 -4.64 -3.65
N VAL A 432 22.26 -3.93 -3.94
CA VAL A 432 23.61 -4.49 -4.03
C VAL A 432 24.11 -4.98 -2.67
N ALA A 433 23.90 -4.20 -1.61
CA ALA A 433 24.29 -4.56 -0.26
C ALA A 433 23.48 -5.74 0.31
N ALA A 434 22.19 -5.84 -0.07
CA ALA A 434 21.32 -6.94 0.35
C ALA A 434 21.68 -8.31 -0.22
N GLN A 435 22.53 -8.36 -1.28
CA GLN A 435 23.03 -9.61 -1.87
C GLN A 435 24.21 -10.22 -1.10
N VAL A 436 24.75 -9.51 -0.11
CA VAL A 436 25.90 -9.97 0.67
C VAL A 436 25.43 -10.98 1.73
N ASP A 437 26.15 -12.11 1.83
CA ASP A 437 25.89 -13.11 2.85
C ASP A 437 26.01 -12.51 4.26
N GLY A 438 25.03 -12.83 5.12
CA GLY A 438 24.94 -12.28 6.47
C GLY A 438 24.17 -10.96 6.55
N VAL A 439 23.74 -10.38 5.43
CA VAL A 439 22.79 -9.26 5.39
C VAL A 439 21.36 -9.77 5.28
N ARG A 440 20.47 -9.26 6.14
CA ARG A 440 19.05 -9.60 6.06
C ARG A 440 18.43 -8.99 4.81
N HIS A 441 17.79 -9.81 4.01
CA HIS A 441 17.05 -9.34 2.83
C HIS A 441 15.95 -8.32 3.22
N GLY A 442 15.88 -7.20 2.49
CA GLY A 442 14.97 -6.09 2.81
C GLY A 442 15.31 -5.35 4.11
N GLY A 443 16.48 -5.60 4.69
CA GLY A 443 16.99 -4.96 5.90
C GLY A 443 18.20 -4.08 5.63
N VAL A 444 18.22 -3.31 4.54
CA VAL A 444 19.31 -2.37 4.20
C VAL A 444 18.72 -0.99 3.94
N VAL A 445 19.39 0.03 4.44
CA VAL A 445 19.09 1.45 4.18
C VAL A 445 20.38 2.17 3.82
N ALA A 446 20.37 2.85 2.67
CA ALA A 446 21.42 3.76 2.25
C ALA A 446 20.95 5.21 2.40
N VAL A 447 21.81 6.06 2.96
CA VAL A 447 21.50 7.48 3.17
C VAL A 447 22.72 8.36 2.95
N GLY A 448 22.47 9.61 2.54
CA GLY A 448 23.52 10.64 2.51
C GLY A 448 23.70 11.31 3.87
N SER A 449 24.91 11.68 4.24
CA SER A 449 25.21 12.40 5.48
C SER A 449 24.56 13.79 5.55
N LYS A 450 24.32 14.44 4.40
CA LYS A 450 23.63 15.73 4.29
C LYS A 450 22.52 15.63 3.25
N SER A 451 21.38 16.31 3.49
CA SER A 451 20.31 16.43 2.50
C SER A 451 20.63 17.57 1.54
N GLY A 452 20.63 17.33 0.24
CA GLY A 452 20.76 18.36 -0.78
C GLY A 452 22.12 19.06 -0.88
N ALA A 453 23.19 18.52 -0.28
CA ALA A 453 24.52 19.09 -0.37
C ALA A 453 25.31 18.48 -1.52
N ALA A 454 26.08 19.30 -2.25
CA ALA A 454 26.93 18.92 -3.38
C ALA A 454 28.00 17.84 -3.02
N GLN A 455 28.25 17.59 -1.75
CA GLN A 455 29.15 16.55 -1.25
C GLN A 455 28.53 15.86 -0.02
N SER A 456 27.75 14.82 -0.25
CA SER A 456 27.26 13.94 0.79
C SER A 456 28.14 12.70 0.91
N ARG A 457 28.31 12.19 2.14
CA ARG A 457 29.01 10.91 2.37
C ARG A 457 27.96 9.80 2.41
N LEU A 458 28.18 8.71 1.68
CA LEU A 458 27.31 7.54 1.68
C LEU A 458 27.44 6.77 3.00
N LEU A 459 26.34 6.58 3.70
CA LEU A 459 26.22 5.74 4.89
C LEU A 459 25.25 4.60 4.61
N ILE A 460 25.57 3.40 5.10
CA ILE A 460 24.74 2.21 4.93
C ILE A 460 24.43 1.62 6.31
N ALA A 461 23.15 1.42 6.62
CA ALA A 461 22.70 0.60 7.74
C ALA A 461 22.16 -0.72 7.22
N ALA A 462 22.63 -1.85 7.78
CA ALA A 462 22.18 -3.17 7.35
C ALA A 462 21.85 -4.07 8.55
N GLU A 463 20.70 -4.74 8.52
CA GLU A 463 20.35 -5.74 9.52
C GLU A 463 21.21 -7.00 9.30
N PHE A 464 21.91 -7.41 10.35
CA PHE A 464 22.89 -8.49 10.31
C PHE A 464 22.30 -9.81 10.85
N VAL A 465 22.44 -10.86 10.06
CA VAL A 465 22.01 -12.23 10.41
C VAL A 465 23.13 -13.27 10.19
N GLY A 466 24.34 -12.82 9.91
CA GLY A 466 25.50 -13.66 9.67
C GLY A 466 26.24 -14.10 10.95
N ALA A 467 27.35 -14.80 10.77
CA ALA A 467 28.20 -15.27 11.87
C ALA A 467 29.26 -14.23 12.28
N ASP A 468 29.86 -13.52 11.32
CA ASP A 468 30.96 -12.57 11.56
C ASP A 468 30.61 -11.17 11.00
N ARG A 469 30.48 -10.20 11.92
CA ARG A 469 30.15 -8.81 11.59
C ARG A 469 31.24 -8.12 10.75
N ASN A 470 32.52 -8.37 11.05
CA ASN A 470 33.64 -7.70 10.36
C ASN A 470 33.78 -8.22 8.93
N VAL A 471 33.59 -9.52 8.73
CA VAL A 471 33.58 -10.15 7.40
C VAL A 471 32.43 -9.60 6.57
N THR A 472 31.22 -9.60 7.11
CA THR A 472 30.03 -9.10 6.41
C THR A 472 30.17 -7.60 6.10
N ARG A 473 30.61 -6.77 7.07
CA ARG A 473 30.84 -5.33 6.85
C ARG A 473 31.83 -5.09 5.69
N SER A 474 32.95 -5.80 5.69
CA SER A 474 33.98 -5.70 4.63
C SER A 474 33.42 -6.17 3.28
N ALA A 475 32.63 -7.23 3.26
CA ALA A 475 32.00 -7.74 2.04
C ALA A 475 30.99 -6.74 1.45
N VAL A 476 30.17 -6.08 2.29
CA VAL A 476 29.25 -5.01 1.85
C VAL A 476 30.03 -3.86 1.22
N ILE A 477 31.09 -3.37 1.88
CA ILE A 477 31.92 -2.29 1.35
C ILE A 477 32.50 -2.68 0.00
N LYS A 478 33.15 -3.84 -0.09
CA LYS A 478 33.77 -4.35 -1.34
C LYS A 478 32.71 -4.50 -2.45
N ARG A 479 31.56 -5.04 -2.13
CA ARG A 479 30.48 -5.27 -3.10
C ARG A 479 29.94 -3.94 -3.64
N VAL A 480 29.67 -2.96 -2.78
CA VAL A 480 29.18 -1.63 -3.17
C VAL A 480 30.24 -0.89 -4.01
N ILE A 481 31.50 -0.95 -3.64
CA ILE A 481 32.58 -0.36 -4.45
C ILE A 481 32.64 -1.02 -5.83
N SER A 482 32.62 -2.35 -5.88
CA SER A 482 32.80 -3.10 -7.14
C SER A 482 31.61 -2.93 -8.09
N VAL A 483 30.38 -2.83 -7.56
CA VAL A 483 29.16 -2.81 -8.37
C VAL A 483 28.65 -1.37 -8.59
N CYS A 484 28.66 -0.53 -7.56
CA CYS A 484 28.12 0.84 -7.66
C CYS A 484 29.20 1.89 -7.89
N GLY A 485 30.49 1.54 -7.83
CA GLY A 485 31.61 2.46 -8.06
C GLY A 485 31.72 3.59 -7.04
N VAL A 486 31.15 3.41 -5.85
CA VAL A 486 31.16 4.40 -4.75
C VAL A 486 31.64 3.75 -3.46
N THR A 487 32.42 4.50 -2.71
CA THR A 487 32.94 4.04 -1.42
C THR A 487 32.01 4.50 -0.30
N PRO A 488 31.37 3.60 0.45
CA PRO A 488 30.64 3.96 1.65
C PRO A 488 31.59 4.59 2.69
N ALA A 489 31.17 5.70 3.30
CA ALA A 489 31.91 6.30 4.39
C ALA A 489 31.81 5.44 5.66
N ASP A 490 30.68 4.79 5.85
CA ASP A 490 30.49 3.80 6.90
C ASP A 490 29.41 2.78 6.54
N VAL A 491 29.54 1.57 7.13
CA VAL A 491 28.53 0.50 7.08
C VAL A 491 28.26 0.05 8.51
N VAL A 492 27.07 0.38 9.00
CA VAL A 492 26.62 0.04 10.35
C VAL A 492 25.75 -1.21 10.31
N LEU A 493 26.24 -2.29 10.90
CA LEU A 493 25.47 -3.52 11.03
C LEU A 493 24.60 -3.44 12.29
N MET A 494 23.31 -3.67 12.14
CA MET A 494 22.29 -3.55 13.17
C MET A 494 21.64 -4.91 13.49
N PRO A 495 21.03 -5.08 14.69
CA PRO A 495 20.26 -6.29 14.99
C PRO A 495 19.09 -6.47 14.02
N PRO A 496 18.65 -7.72 13.75
CA PRO A 496 17.48 -7.97 12.91
C PRO A 496 16.22 -7.30 13.46
N GLY A 497 15.47 -6.61 12.59
CA GLY A 497 14.21 -5.92 12.96
C GLY A 497 14.40 -4.55 13.63
N SER A 498 15.62 -4.03 13.73
CA SER A 498 15.90 -2.74 14.37
C SER A 498 15.78 -1.53 13.44
N LEU A 499 15.77 -1.73 12.13
CA LEU A 499 15.55 -0.63 11.20
C LEU A 499 14.12 -0.09 11.28
N PRO A 500 13.94 1.23 11.47
CA PRO A 500 12.63 1.87 11.52
C PRO A 500 11.81 1.61 10.25
N ARG A 501 10.52 1.24 10.46
CA ARG A 501 9.59 0.97 9.36
C ARG A 501 8.26 1.68 9.57
N THR A 502 7.58 1.97 8.48
CA THR A 502 6.19 2.44 8.49
C THR A 502 5.24 1.32 8.96
N SER A 503 3.97 1.66 9.19
CA SER A 503 2.92 0.66 9.48
C SER A 503 2.74 -0.36 8.36
N SER A 504 3.05 0.02 7.11
CA SER A 504 3.03 -0.86 5.93
C SER A 504 4.33 -1.65 5.71
N GLY A 505 5.32 -1.55 6.62
CA GLY A 505 6.58 -2.28 6.54
C GLY A 505 7.70 -1.59 5.74
N LYS A 506 7.45 -0.44 5.10
CA LYS A 506 8.46 0.32 4.34
C LYS A 506 9.52 0.91 5.26
N LEU A 507 10.80 0.89 4.84
CA LEU A 507 11.92 1.48 5.58
C LEU A 507 11.80 3.00 5.65
N ARG A 508 12.08 3.57 6.83
CA ARG A 508 12.02 5.01 7.12
C ARG A 508 13.41 5.61 7.04
N ARG A 509 13.91 5.83 5.80
CA ARG A 509 15.28 6.29 5.55
C ARG A 509 15.67 7.57 6.31
N LEU A 510 14.77 8.55 6.39
CA LEU A 510 15.04 9.79 7.13
C LEU A 510 15.24 9.55 8.63
N GLU A 511 14.55 8.58 9.21
CA GLU A 511 14.71 8.22 10.62
C GLU A 511 16.01 7.47 10.86
N VAL A 512 16.33 6.50 9.99
CA VAL A 512 17.64 5.81 9.99
C VAL A 512 18.76 6.82 9.85
N ARG A 513 18.63 7.79 8.95
CA ARG A 513 19.61 8.85 8.77
C ARG A 513 19.85 9.65 10.05
N ARG A 514 18.77 10.04 10.78
CA ARG A 514 18.89 10.72 12.08
C ARG A 514 19.63 9.86 13.10
N GLN A 515 19.34 8.56 13.15
CA GLN A 515 20.01 7.62 14.06
C GLN A 515 21.50 7.42 13.73
N LEU A 516 21.89 7.51 12.45
CA LEU A 516 23.29 7.34 12.03
C LEU A 516 24.14 8.61 12.20
N LEU A 517 23.50 9.77 12.27
CA LEU A 517 24.19 11.06 12.32
C LEU A 517 24.19 11.70 13.73
N GLY A 518 23.47 11.11 14.68
CA GLY A 518 23.34 11.58 16.07
C GLY A 518 22.29 12.64 16.18
#